data_a8f402ee9868cadd8906fe3c6088e52e
#
_entry.id   a8f402ee9868cadd8906fe3c6088e52e
#
_cell.length_a   1.000
_cell.length_b   1.000
_cell.length_c   1.000
_cell.angle_alpha   90.00
_cell.angle_beta   90.00
_cell.angle_gamma   90.00
#
_symmetry.space_group_name_H-M   'P 1'
#
loop_
_entity.id
_entity.type
_entity.pdbx_description
1 polymer ?
#
loop_
_entity_poly.entity_id
_entity_poly.type
_entity_poly.pdbx_seq_one_letter_code
_entity_poly.pdbx_strand_id
1 'polypeptide(L)'
;MFYVGTSGYSYAEWKGSFYPEKLSPKKFLSFYANEFRSVEINNTFYRLPSTSLTEGWASEVPENFRFVLKASQSITHFGRLRDVESACKRFFEAHAALKERRGPILFQLPPNFKADKGLLEEFLGTIPKDIRTVWEFGNKGWQTEEIYSLLRDHNASLCIVDDEKKGTPFVETCDFGYARLRRVEYTDQSIDAWAKKFESAKWKDAFIFFKHEDAGTGPKLAKRLLASLGEEKPAFSLSLS
;
A
#
# COMPACT_ATOMS: atom_id res chain seq x y z
N MET A 1 5.85 13.80 -3.40
CA MET A 1 6.84 12.83 -2.88
C MET A 1 6.44 11.43 -3.28
N PHE A 2 7.40 10.57 -3.69
CA PHE A 2 7.11 9.19 -4.05
C PHE A 2 7.51 8.23 -2.94
N TYR A 3 6.54 7.47 -2.42
CA TYR A 3 6.71 6.39 -1.45
C TYR A 3 6.71 5.06 -2.18
N VAL A 4 7.87 4.65 -2.68
CA VAL A 4 8.04 3.39 -3.41
C VAL A 4 8.53 2.30 -2.45
N GLY A 5 7.99 1.11 -2.60
CA GLY A 5 8.37 -0.05 -1.80
C GLY A 5 7.79 -1.36 -2.33
N THR A 6 7.58 -2.31 -1.43
CA THR A 6 7.07 -3.64 -1.76
C THR A 6 5.84 -4.00 -0.94
N SER A 7 5.05 -4.94 -1.45
CA SER A 7 3.96 -5.58 -0.72
C SER A 7 4.54 -6.64 0.23
N GLY A 8 4.85 -6.22 1.44
CA GLY A 8 5.59 -7.02 2.44
C GLY A 8 7.09 -6.75 2.42
N TYR A 9 7.73 -7.11 3.53
CA TYR A 9 9.18 -6.97 3.71
C TYR A 9 9.83 -8.23 4.33
N SER A 10 9.03 -9.08 4.95
CA SER A 10 9.55 -10.19 5.76
C SER A 10 9.58 -11.50 4.97
N TYR A 11 10.46 -11.55 3.97
CA TYR A 11 10.66 -12.72 3.11
C TYR A 11 12.06 -13.28 3.30
N ALA A 12 12.16 -14.54 3.74
CA ALA A 12 13.44 -15.22 3.93
C ALA A 12 14.17 -15.43 2.58
N GLU A 13 13.42 -15.56 1.51
CA GLU A 13 13.87 -15.73 0.13
C GLU A 13 14.67 -14.53 -0.41
N TRP A 14 14.58 -13.39 0.27
CA TRP A 14 15.35 -12.19 -0.08
C TRP A 14 16.77 -12.16 0.52
N LYS A 15 17.14 -13.15 1.33
CA LYS A 15 18.53 -13.29 1.81
C LYS A 15 19.48 -13.58 0.66
N GLY A 16 20.66 -12.98 0.72
CA GLY A 16 21.69 -13.08 -0.33
C GLY A 16 21.43 -12.17 -1.55
N SER A 17 20.17 -11.73 -1.77
CA SER A 17 19.83 -10.82 -2.87
C SER A 17 19.54 -9.38 -2.42
N PHE A 18 18.68 -9.23 -1.43
CA PHE A 18 18.31 -7.94 -0.83
C PHE A 18 18.79 -7.81 0.61
N TYR A 19 18.51 -8.80 1.44
CA TYR A 19 19.03 -8.87 2.79
C TYR A 19 20.40 -9.53 2.81
N PRO A 20 21.33 -9.08 3.68
CA PRO A 20 22.55 -9.85 3.96
C PRO A 20 22.20 -11.30 4.37
N GLU A 21 22.98 -12.27 3.89
CA GLU A 21 22.74 -13.70 4.11
C GLU A 21 22.48 -14.06 5.58
N LYS A 22 23.29 -13.49 6.47
CA LYS A 22 23.26 -13.75 7.92
C LYS A 22 22.34 -12.83 8.71
N LEU A 23 21.58 -11.94 8.05
CA LEU A 23 20.70 -11.00 8.76
C LEU A 23 19.58 -11.74 9.48
N SER A 24 19.43 -11.46 10.78
CA SER A 24 18.31 -11.99 11.56
C SER A 24 16.97 -11.45 11.04
N PRO A 25 15.91 -12.30 10.95
CA PRO A 25 14.57 -11.83 10.58
C PRO A 25 14.04 -10.70 11.45
N LYS A 26 14.44 -10.61 12.71
CA LYS A 26 14.10 -9.51 13.62
C LYS A 26 14.64 -8.15 13.16
N LYS A 27 15.65 -8.13 12.29
CA LYS A 27 16.25 -6.91 11.74
C LYS A 27 15.80 -6.60 10.30
N PHE A 28 14.87 -7.39 9.73
CA PHE A 28 14.41 -7.18 8.36
C PHE A 28 13.73 -5.83 8.19
N LEU A 29 12.87 -5.43 9.12
CA LEU A 29 12.15 -4.16 9.04
C LEU A 29 13.11 -2.96 9.10
N SER A 30 14.01 -2.95 10.05
CA SER A 30 14.99 -1.86 10.20
C SER A 30 15.95 -1.78 9.00
N PHE A 31 16.38 -2.93 8.46
CA PHE A 31 17.17 -2.95 7.22
C PHE A 31 16.37 -2.41 6.03
N TYR A 32 15.11 -2.87 5.88
CA TYR A 32 14.21 -2.44 4.81
C TYR A 32 13.97 -0.93 4.83
N ALA A 33 13.80 -0.34 6.01
CA ALA A 33 13.57 1.08 6.19
C ALA A 33 14.79 1.96 5.85
N ASN A 34 16.00 1.39 5.78
CA ASN A 34 17.19 2.08 5.25
C ASN A 34 17.23 2.13 3.71
N GLU A 35 16.46 1.27 3.05
CA GLU A 35 16.42 1.19 1.58
C GLU A 35 15.17 1.84 0.98
N PHE A 36 14.04 1.84 1.73
CA PHE A 36 12.74 2.35 1.28
C PHE A 36 12.06 3.20 2.34
N ARG A 37 11.19 4.12 1.90
CA ARG A 37 10.41 5.00 2.78
C ARG A 37 9.01 4.49 3.07
N SER A 38 8.60 3.37 2.50
CA SER A 38 7.26 2.82 2.72
C SER A 38 7.20 1.33 2.46
N VAL A 39 6.23 0.67 3.11
CA VAL A 39 5.89 -0.74 2.90
C VAL A 39 4.38 -0.94 2.97
N GLU A 40 3.84 -1.81 2.11
CA GLU A 40 2.46 -2.28 2.18
C GLU A 40 2.41 -3.56 3.03
N ILE A 41 1.69 -3.54 4.14
CA ILE A 41 1.55 -4.68 5.05
C ILE A 41 0.29 -5.47 4.71
N ASN A 42 0.47 -6.68 4.19
CA ASN A 42 -0.64 -7.56 3.81
C ASN A 42 -1.08 -8.54 4.92
N ASN A 43 -0.25 -8.79 5.93
CA ASN A 43 -0.60 -9.70 7.04
C ASN A 43 -1.81 -9.21 7.83
N THR A 44 -2.06 -7.92 7.89
CA THR A 44 -3.22 -7.31 8.53
C THR A 44 -4.55 -7.68 7.88
N PHE A 45 -4.51 -8.15 6.63
CA PHE A 45 -5.68 -8.70 5.94
C PHE A 45 -6.18 -9.99 6.60
N TYR A 46 -5.27 -10.88 6.95
CA TYR A 46 -5.60 -12.18 7.53
C TYR A 46 -5.88 -12.11 9.03
N ARG A 47 -5.18 -11.23 9.73
CA ARG A 47 -5.29 -11.07 11.18
C ARG A 47 -5.28 -9.58 11.54
N LEU A 48 -6.31 -9.14 12.26
CA LEU A 48 -6.37 -7.77 12.79
C LEU A 48 -5.12 -7.51 13.65
N PRO A 49 -4.36 -6.45 13.36
CA PRO A 49 -3.19 -6.10 14.17
C PRO A 49 -3.62 -5.58 15.55
N SER A 50 -2.79 -5.81 16.55
CA SER A 50 -2.92 -5.12 17.84
C SER A 50 -2.19 -3.76 17.80
N THR A 51 -2.58 -2.84 18.67
CA THR A 51 -1.89 -1.55 18.85
C THR A 51 -0.42 -1.75 19.22
N SER A 52 -0.13 -2.69 20.13
CA SER A 52 1.24 -3.01 20.53
C SER A 52 2.12 -3.52 19.38
N LEU A 53 1.54 -4.26 18.43
CA LEU A 53 2.28 -4.71 17.25
C LEU A 53 2.64 -3.53 16.34
N THR A 54 1.70 -2.63 16.08
CA THR A 54 1.93 -1.46 15.22
C THR A 54 2.83 -0.42 15.89
N GLU A 55 2.74 -0.25 17.21
CA GLU A 55 3.71 0.52 18.00
C GLU A 55 5.13 -0.05 17.88
N GLY A 56 5.26 -1.38 17.96
CA GLY A 56 6.52 -2.08 17.73
C GLY A 56 7.10 -1.76 16.36
N TRP A 57 6.31 -1.87 15.29
CA TRP A 57 6.77 -1.49 13.95
C TRP A 57 7.18 -0.02 13.86
N ALA A 58 6.39 0.89 14.46
CA ALA A 58 6.69 2.31 14.45
C ALA A 58 8.02 2.64 15.15
N SER A 59 8.39 1.89 16.20
CA SER A 59 9.65 2.10 16.93
C SER A 59 10.90 1.64 16.16
N GLU A 60 10.73 0.74 15.16
CA GLU A 60 11.85 0.17 14.40
C GLU A 60 12.23 0.97 13.15
N VAL A 61 11.48 2.02 12.80
CA VAL A 61 11.66 2.78 11.56
C VAL A 61 11.73 4.29 11.80
N PRO A 62 12.36 5.07 10.91
CA PRO A 62 12.41 6.52 11.01
C PRO A 62 11.01 7.17 10.91
N GLU A 63 10.88 8.38 11.39
CA GLU A 63 9.60 9.12 11.45
C GLU A 63 9.00 9.41 10.07
N ASN A 64 9.84 9.56 9.06
CA ASN A 64 9.43 9.78 7.67
C ASN A 64 9.07 8.49 6.91
N PHE A 65 9.13 7.31 7.55
CA PHE A 65 8.66 6.05 6.99
C PHE A 65 7.13 5.96 7.03
N ARG A 66 6.52 5.27 6.06
CA ARG A 66 5.06 5.09 5.99
C ARG A 66 4.67 3.62 5.89
N PHE A 67 3.80 3.20 6.80
CA PHE A 67 3.15 1.90 6.73
C PHE A 67 1.79 2.02 6.07
N VAL A 68 1.59 1.33 4.97
CA VAL A 68 0.26 1.11 4.38
C VAL A 68 -0.28 -0.20 4.93
N LEU A 69 -1.41 -0.16 5.60
CA LEU A 69 -2.05 -1.36 6.12
C LEU A 69 -3.17 -1.79 5.20
N LYS A 70 -3.19 -3.08 4.82
CA LYS A 70 -4.32 -3.65 4.09
C LYS A 70 -5.45 -3.98 5.07
N ALA A 71 -6.63 -3.44 4.83
CA ALA A 71 -7.81 -3.69 5.66
C ALA A 71 -8.13 -5.18 5.75
N SER A 72 -8.57 -5.62 6.95
CA SER A 72 -8.83 -7.02 7.23
C SER A 72 -9.92 -7.61 6.32
N GLN A 73 -9.77 -8.89 5.97
CA GLN A 73 -10.79 -9.65 5.26
C GLN A 73 -12.12 -9.68 6.01
N SER A 74 -12.12 -9.57 7.33
CA SER A 74 -13.35 -9.46 8.12
C SER A 74 -14.17 -8.21 7.77
N ILE A 75 -13.54 -7.14 7.32
CA ILE A 75 -14.19 -5.91 6.87
C ILE A 75 -14.59 -6.03 5.39
N THR A 76 -13.65 -6.43 4.53
CA THR A 76 -13.80 -6.29 3.07
C THR A 76 -14.38 -7.54 2.40
N HIS A 77 -14.04 -8.74 2.83
CA HIS A 77 -14.40 -10.01 2.17
C HIS A 77 -15.56 -10.72 2.85
N PHE A 78 -15.51 -10.88 4.17
CA PHE A 78 -16.56 -11.56 4.93
C PHE A 78 -17.71 -10.61 5.28
N GLY A 79 -17.40 -9.46 5.88
CA GLY A 79 -18.40 -8.45 6.24
C GLY A 79 -18.93 -7.67 5.03
N ARG A 80 -18.12 -7.58 3.94
CA ARG A 80 -18.52 -6.84 2.73
C ARG A 80 -19.02 -5.43 3.04
N LEU A 81 -18.31 -4.75 3.93
CA LEU A 81 -18.60 -3.39 4.42
C LEU A 81 -19.89 -3.27 5.24
N ARG A 82 -20.54 -4.37 5.66
CA ARG A 82 -21.76 -4.39 6.47
C ARG A 82 -21.46 -4.95 7.84
N ASP A 83 -22.04 -4.37 8.88
CA ASP A 83 -21.92 -4.84 10.28
C ASP A 83 -20.46 -5.05 10.73
N VAL A 84 -19.57 -4.11 10.35
CA VAL A 84 -18.11 -4.21 10.54
C VAL A 84 -17.54 -3.16 11.51
N GLU A 85 -18.36 -2.42 12.21
CA GLU A 85 -17.97 -1.29 13.07
C GLU A 85 -16.94 -1.70 14.11
N SER A 86 -17.15 -2.85 14.77
CA SER A 86 -16.20 -3.37 15.77
C SER A 86 -14.84 -3.73 15.17
N ALA A 87 -14.83 -4.33 13.96
CA ALA A 87 -13.59 -4.66 13.25
C ALA A 87 -12.88 -3.39 12.76
N CYS A 88 -13.63 -2.42 12.23
CA CYS A 88 -13.11 -1.12 11.81
C CYS A 88 -12.50 -0.36 12.98
N LYS A 89 -13.21 -0.25 14.12
CA LYS A 89 -12.70 0.42 15.32
C LYS A 89 -11.35 -0.13 15.74
N ARG A 90 -11.25 -1.45 15.90
CA ARG A 90 -9.98 -2.09 16.29
C ARG A 90 -8.86 -1.89 15.26
N PHE A 91 -9.21 -1.92 13.97
CA PHE A 91 -8.25 -1.70 12.89
C PHE A 91 -7.75 -0.24 12.87
N PHE A 92 -8.63 0.72 13.04
CA PHE A 92 -8.28 2.14 13.06
C PHE A 92 -7.47 2.51 14.32
N GLU A 93 -7.77 1.91 15.47
CA GLU A 93 -6.95 2.06 16.69
C GLU A 93 -5.52 1.56 16.46
N ALA A 94 -5.35 0.38 15.84
CA ALA A 94 -4.04 -0.14 15.51
C ALA A 94 -3.32 0.72 14.44
N HIS A 95 -4.05 1.25 13.45
CA HIS A 95 -3.49 2.18 12.47
C HIS A 95 -3.05 3.50 13.13
N ALA A 96 -3.85 4.04 14.06
CA ALA A 96 -3.53 5.27 14.78
C ALA A 96 -2.25 5.13 15.64
N ALA A 97 -1.98 3.93 16.17
CA ALA A 97 -0.78 3.64 16.95
C ALA A 97 0.55 3.74 16.15
N LEU A 98 0.50 3.79 14.82
CA LEU A 98 1.64 4.11 13.96
C LEU A 98 2.06 5.59 14.03
N LYS A 99 1.22 6.47 14.58
CA LYS A 99 1.44 7.93 14.69
C LYS A 99 1.77 8.56 13.33
N GLU A 100 2.86 9.31 13.23
CA GLU A 100 3.32 9.99 12.01
C GLU A 100 3.71 9.02 10.89
N ARG A 101 3.92 7.74 11.23
CA ARG A 101 4.28 6.70 10.26
C ARG A 101 3.06 6.08 9.58
N ARG A 102 1.85 6.63 9.81
CA ARG A 102 0.62 6.22 9.12
C ARG A 102 0.71 6.55 7.63
N GLY A 103 0.61 5.51 6.81
CA GLY A 103 0.26 5.63 5.39
C GLY A 103 -1.25 5.47 5.20
N PRO A 104 -1.73 5.44 3.96
CA PRO A 104 -3.14 5.14 3.69
C PRO A 104 -3.53 3.70 4.07
N ILE A 105 -4.83 3.45 4.22
CA ILE A 105 -5.39 2.11 4.39
C ILE A 105 -5.89 1.59 3.05
N LEU A 106 -5.44 0.41 2.64
CA LEU A 106 -5.88 -0.26 1.41
C LEU A 106 -7.11 -1.14 1.68
N PHE A 107 -8.25 -0.77 1.15
CA PHE A 107 -9.47 -1.58 1.09
C PHE A 107 -9.55 -2.31 -0.25
N GLN A 108 -9.28 -3.61 -0.25
CA GLN A 108 -9.43 -4.44 -1.43
C GLN A 108 -10.76 -5.20 -1.37
N LEU A 109 -11.65 -4.97 -2.33
CA LEU A 109 -12.91 -5.69 -2.47
C LEU A 109 -12.78 -6.88 -3.41
N PRO A 110 -13.36 -8.04 -3.07
CA PRO A 110 -13.20 -9.26 -3.87
C PRO A 110 -13.95 -9.22 -5.22
N PRO A 111 -13.52 -10.02 -6.20
CA PRO A 111 -14.13 -10.02 -7.55
C PRO A 111 -15.61 -10.36 -7.57
N ASN A 112 -16.10 -11.14 -6.60
CA ASN A 112 -17.50 -11.52 -6.47
C ASN A 112 -18.36 -10.50 -5.71
N PHE A 113 -17.78 -9.34 -5.36
CA PHE A 113 -18.51 -8.25 -4.73
C PHE A 113 -18.96 -7.26 -5.82
N LYS A 114 -20.24 -7.34 -6.20
CA LYS A 114 -20.83 -6.45 -7.19
C LYS A 114 -20.89 -5.02 -6.67
N ALA A 115 -20.83 -4.05 -7.57
CA ALA A 115 -20.93 -2.63 -7.22
C ALA A 115 -22.25 -2.30 -6.51
N ASP A 116 -22.13 -1.59 -5.41
CA ASP A 116 -23.20 -1.03 -4.61
C ASP A 116 -22.74 0.34 -4.13
N LYS A 117 -23.10 1.39 -4.87
CA LYS A 117 -22.65 2.75 -4.59
C LYS A 117 -23.14 3.24 -3.24
N GLY A 118 -24.41 2.97 -2.89
CA GLY A 118 -24.98 3.44 -1.63
C GLY A 118 -24.27 2.84 -0.42
N LEU A 119 -23.94 1.55 -0.48
CA LEU A 119 -23.15 0.89 0.56
C LEU A 119 -21.73 1.45 0.67
N LEU A 120 -21.07 1.75 -0.47
CA LEU A 120 -19.73 2.33 -0.46
C LEU A 120 -19.77 3.74 0.16
N GLU A 121 -20.76 4.55 -0.20
CA GLU A 121 -20.95 5.90 0.32
C GLU A 121 -21.20 5.89 1.84
N GLU A 122 -22.11 5.03 2.30
CA GLU A 122 -22.39 4.83 3.71
C GLU A 122 -21.09 4.45 4.46
N PHE A 123 -20.36 3.45 3.96
CA PHE A 123 -19.12 2.99 4.59
C PHE A 123 -18.04 4.08 4.60
N LEU A 124 -17.84 4.81 3.49
CA LEU A 124 -16.90 5.94 3.43
C LEU A 124 -17.23 7.01 4.47
N GLY A 125 -18.53 7.26 4.71
CA GLY A 125 -19.00 8.18 5.75
C GLY A 125 -18.65 7.76 7.18
N THR A 126 -18.37 6.48 7.44
CA THR A 126 -17.98 5.96 8.76
C THR A 126 -16.48 6.09 9.04
N ILE A 127 -15.65 6.32 8.02
CA ILE A 127 -14.20 6.38 8.18
C ILE A 127 -13.79 7.74 8.76
N PRO A 128 -12.93 7.79 9.79
CA PRO A 128 -12.38 9.04 10.31
C PRO A 128 -11.71 9.89 9.22
N LYS A 129 -11.97 11.20 9.20
CA LYS A 129 -11.51 12.11 8.12
C LYS A 129 -9.98 12.26 8.01
N ASP A 130 -9.25 11.93 9.06
CA ASP A 130 -7.79 11.95 9.10
C ASP A 130 -7.15 10.67 8.51
N ILE A 131 -7.97 9.69 8.10
CA ILE A 131 -7.52 8.45 7.50
C ILE A 131 -7.61 8.56 5.98
N ARG A 132 -6.47 8.51 5.31
CA ARG A 132 -6.39 8.35 3.86
C ARG A 132 -6.78 6.93 3.46
N THR A 133 -7.67 6.77 2.49
CA THR A 133 -8.14 5.45 2.04
C THR A 133 -7.83 5.19 0.57
N VAL A 134 -7.55 3.94 0.27
CA VAL A 134 -7.30 3.45 -1.08
C VAL A 134 -8.25 2.30 -1.38
N TRP A 135 -8.86 2.31 -2.56
CA TRP A 135 -9.86 1.34 -2.96
C TRP A 135 -9.42 0.53 -4.18
N GLU A 136 -9.21 -0.75 -3.96
CA GLU A 136 -8.95 -1.72 -5.02
C GLU A 136 -10.19 -2.57 -5.27
N PHE A 137 -10.76 -2.46 -6.45
CA PHE A 137 -11.98 -3.15 -6.83
C PHE A 137 -11.68 -4.38 -7.69
N GLY A 138 -11.97 -5.56 -7.18
CA GLY A 138 -11.81 -6.81 -7.92
C GLY A 138 -12.87 -7.04 -9.01
N ASN A 139 -14.03 -6.38 -8.91
CA ASN A 139 -15.11 -6.45 -9.89
C ASN A 139 -15.14 -5.19 -10.76
N LYS A 140 -15.19 -5.38 -12.09
CA LYS A 140 -15.20 -4.26 -13.06
C LYS A 140 -16.44 -3.34 -12.95
N GLY A 141 -17.55 -3.82 -12.38
CA GLY A 141 -18.74 -3.02 -12.15
C GLY A 141 -18.52 -1.79 -11.27
N TRP A 142 -17.44 -1.78 -10.47
CA TRP A 142 -17.03 -0.62 -9.68
C TRP A 142 -16.24 0.44 -10.47
N GLN A 143 -15.82 0.13 -11.70
CA GLN A 143 -15.00 1.03 -12.53
C GLN A 143 -15.90 1.93 -13.37
N THR A 144 -16.64 2.82 -12.71
CA THR A 144 -17.57 3.77 -13.34
C THR A 144 -17.29 5.18 -12.87
N GLU A 145 -17.63 6.18 -13.69
CA GLU A 145 -17.46 7.59 -13.32
C GLU A 145 -18.24 7.97 -12.05
N GLU A 146 -19.38 7.33 -11.82
CA GLU A 146 -20.17 7.53 -10.62
C GLU A 146 -19.41 7.12 -9.34
N ILE A 147 -18.67 5.99 -9.38
CA ILE A 147 -17.82 5.55 -8.27
C ILE A 147 -16.59 6.44 -8.16
N TYR A 148 -16.00 6.86 -9.28
CA TYR A 148 -14.84 7.76 -9.23
C TYR A 148 -15.21 9.13 -8.66
N SER A 149 -16.39 9.66 -8.97
CA SER A 149 -16.92 10.89 -8.35
C SER A 149 -17.08 10.73 -6.84
N LEU A 150 -17.68 9.62 -6.40
CA LEU A 150 -17.83 9.32 -4.97
C LEU A 150 -16.45 9.26 -4.25
N LEU A 151 -15.46 8.64 -4.87
CA LEU A 151 -14.09 8.62 -4.30
C LEU A 151 -13.49 10.04 -4.22
N ARG A 152 -13.72 10.90 -5.22
CA ARG A 152 -13.27 12.31 -5.19
C ARG A 152 -13.92 13.09 -4.06
N ASP A 153 -15.21 12.91 -3.84
CA ASP A 153 -15.98 13.60 -2.79
C ASP A 153 -15.44 13.26 -1.39
N HIS A 154 -14.84 12.07 -1.24
CA HIS A 154 -14.23 11.59 0.00
C HIS A 154 -12.69 11.68 0.03
N ASN A 155 -12.06 12.31 -0.97
CA ASN A 155 -10.59 12.33 -1.12
C ASN A 155 -9.95 10.94 -0.96
N ALA A 156 -10.58 9.93 -1.56
CA ALA A 156 -10.17 8.53 -1.52
C ALA A 156 -9.49 8.11 -2.82
N SER A 157 -8.38 7.39 -2.75
CA SER A 157 -7.60 7.00 -3.92
C SER A 157 -8.17 5.75 -4.58
N LEU A 158 -8.35 5.77 -5.90
CA LEU A 158 -8.49 4.55 -6.69
C LEU A 158 -7.12 3.85 -6.75
N CYS A 159 -7.06 2.58 -6.37
CA CYS A 159 -5.86 1.77 -6.55
C CYS A 159 -5.63 1.46 -8.04
N ILE A 160 -4.54 1.98 -8.58
CA ILE A 160 -4.09 1.62 -9.93
C ILE A 160 -3.38 0.28 -9.85
N VAL A 161 -3.94 -0.73 -10.50
CA VAL A 161 -3.38 -2.07 -10.56
C VAL A 161 -2.81 -2.32 -11.94
N ASP A 162 -1.53 -2.64 -12.03
CA ASP A 162 -0.89 -3.16 -13.24
C ASP A 162 -0.73 -4.68 -13.10
N ASP A 163 -1.60 -5.40 -13.78
CA ASP A 163 -1.68 -6.84 -13.76
C ASP A 163 -1.90 -7.33 -15.20
N GLU A 164 -1.39 -8.49 -15.56
CA GLU A 164 -1.50 -9.04 -16.93
C GLU A 164 -2.93 -9.31 -17.36
N LYS A 165 -3.81 -9.59 -16.40
CA LYS A 165 -5.21 -10.00 -16.67
C LYS A 165 -6.21 -8.88 -16.41
N LYS A 166 -5.92 -7.97 -15.48
CA LYS A 166 -6.89 -7.00 -14.93
C LYS A 166 -6.23 -5.68 -14.58
N GLY A 167 -5.92 -4.87 -15.57
CA GLY A 167 -5.48 -3.49 -15.32
C GLY A 167 -6.61 -2.60 -14.80
N THR A 168 -6.30 -1.68 -13.89
CA THR A 168 -7.20 -0.59 -13.52
C THR A 168 -6.87 0.63 -14.38
N PRO A 169 -7.86 1.41 -14.85
CA PRO A 169 -7.57 2.65 -15.57
C PRO A 169 -6.82 3.63 -14.66
N PHE A 170 -5.97 4.47 -15.27
CA PHE A 170 -5.25 5.51 -14.56
C PHE A 170 -6.21 6.71 -14.37
N VAL A 171 -6.87 6.76 -13.21
CA VAL A 171 -7.82 7.81 -12.84
C VAL A 171 -7.43 8.41 -11.50
N GLU A 172 -7.23 9.72 -11.49
CA GLU A 172 -6.97 10.49 -10.27
C GLU A 172 -8.30 10.78 -9.57
N THR A 173 -8.45 10.29 -8.34
CA THR A 173 -9.68 10.49 -7.53
C THR A 173 -9.41 11.28 -6.25
N CYS A 174 -8.16 11.61 -5.94
CA CYS A 174 -7.80 12.38 -4.76
C CYS A 174 -6.43 13.05 -4.95
N ASP A 175 -5.96 13.75 -3.94
CA ASP A 175 -4.68 14.47 -3.95
C ASP A 175 -3.44 13.60 -3.73
N PHE A 176 -3.61 12.27 -3.64
CA PHE A 176 -2.52 11.31 -3.58
C PHE A 176 -2.77 10.09 -4.47
N GLY A 177 -1.71 9.51 -5.00
CA GLY A 177 -1.78 8.33 -5.84
C GLY A 177 -1.49 7.03 -5.10
N TYR A 178 -2.03 5.93 -5.65
CA TYR A 178 -1.70 4.59 -5.17
C TYR A 178 -1.63 3.60 -6.32
N ALA A 179 -0.53 2.86 -6.41
CA ALA A 179 -0.35 1.85 -7.46
C ALA A 179 0.21 0.55 -6.90
N ARG A 180 -0.27 -0.56 -7.45
CA ARG A 180 0.22 -1.93 -7.21
C ARG A 180 0.68 -2.54 -8.53
N LEU A 181 1.99 -2.69 -8.67
CA LEU A 181 2.65 -3.22 -9.85
C LEU A 181 2.90 -4.72 -9.64
N ARG A 182 2.15 -5.56 -10.37
CA ARG A 182 2.04 -7.00 -10.10
C ARG A 182 2.30 -7.90 -11.30
N ARG A 183 2.73 -7.34 -12.44
CA ARG A 183 3.10 -8.18 -13.57
C ARG A 183 4.25 -9.10 -13.18
N VAL A 184 4.31 -10.27 -13.80
CA VAL A 184 5.39 -11.23 -13.57
C VAL A 184 6.74 -10.62 -13.93
N GLU A 185 6.78 -9.83 -15.00
CA GLU A 185 7.99 -9.19 -15.50
C GLU A 185 7.79 -7.70 -15.80
N TYR A 186 8.83 -6.92 -15.54
CA TYR A 186 8.96 -5.53 -15.92
C TYR A 186 10.29 -5.30 -16.62
N THR A 187 10.23 -4.74 -17.82
CA THR A 187 11.43 -4.23 -18.52
C THR A 187 11.77 -2.84 -18.00
N ASP A 188 13.02 -2.41 -18.19
CA ASP A 188 13.42 -1.04 -17.87
C ASP A 188 12.54 0.01 -18.55
N GLN A 189 12.18 -0.23 -19.82
CA GLN A 189 11.29 0.66 -20.58
C GLN A 189 9.88 0.73 -19.96
N SER A 190 9.34 -0.37 -19.44
CA SER A 190 8.04 -0.38 -18.77
C SER A 190 8.07 0.36 -17.43
N ILE A 191 9.17 0.24 -16.69
CA ILE A 191 9.38 1.00 -15.44
C ILE A 191 9.49 2.50 -15.74
N ASP A 192 10.27 2.91 -16.77
CA ASP A 192 10.39 4.30 -17.17
C ASP A 192 9.04 4.88 -17.65
N ALA A 193 8.24 4.07 -18.34
CA ALA A 193 6.89 4.48 -18.75
C ALA A 193 5.97 4.71 -17.53
N TRP A 194 6.06 3.89 -16.49
CA TRP A 194 5.35 4.09 -15.25
C TRP A 194 5.84 5.33 -14.49
N ALA A 195 7.16 5.53 -14.40
CA ALA A 195 7.73 6.73 -13.77
C ALA A 195 7.16 8.00 -14.40
N LYS A 196 7.18 8.12 -15.75
CA LYS A 196 6.59 9.26 -16.47
C LYS A 196 5.11 9.46 -16.18
N LYS A 197 4.32 8.38 -16.08
CA LYS A 197 2.90 8.48 -15.72
C LYS A 197 2.72 9.04 -14.31
N PHE A 198 3.51 8.57 -13.34
CA PHE A 198 3.42 9.04 -11.96
C PHE A 198 3.86 10.50 -11.83
N GLU A 199 4.91 10.92 -12.54
CA GLU A 199 5.36 12.32 -12.58
C GLU A 199 4.35 13.26 -13.24
N SER A 200 3.58 12.77 -14.22
CA SER A 200 2.55 13.57 -14.91
C SER A 200 1.26 13.75 -14.09
N ALA A 201 1.07 12.98 -13.04
CA ALA A 201 -0.10 13.05 -12.19
C ALA A 201 -0.05 14.27 -11.24
N LYS A 202 -1.21 14.81 -10.89
CA LYS A 202 -1.36 15.99 -10.01
C LYS A 202 -1.34 15.64 -8.53
N TRP A 203 -0.68 14.55 -8.16
CA TRP A 203 -0.62 14.09 -6.78
C TRP A 203 0.42 14.83 -5.96
N LYS A 204 0.10 15.14 -4.70
CA LYS A 204 1.07 15.61 -3.70
C LYS A 204 2.03 14.50 -3.30
N ASP A 205 1.46 13.30 -3.10
CA ASP A 205 2.16 12.07 -2.71
C ASP A 205 1.72 10.92 -3.61
N ALA A 206 2.58 9.92 -3.83
CA ALA A 206 2.21 8.67 -4.47
C ALA A 206 2.82 7.47 -3.74
N PHE A 207 2.01 6.46 -3.49
CA PHE A 207 2.40 5.20 -2.88
C PHE A 207 2.41 4.10 -3.92
N ILE A 208 3.57 3.47 -4.16
CA ILE A 208 3.75 2.54 -5.27
C ILE A 208 4.43 1.27 -4.76
N PHE A 209 3.76 0.11 -4.93
CA PHE A 209 4.24 -1.14 -4.38
C PHE A 209 4.35 -2.24 -5.44
N PHE A 210 5.52 -2.90 -5.45
CA PHE A 210 5.76 -4.11 -6.23
C PHE A 210 5.36 -5.33 -5.40
N LYS A 211 4.60 -6.24 -6.02
CA LYS A 211 4.23 -7.51 -5.40
C LYS A 211 4.99 -8.67 -6.06
N HIS A 212 6.25 -8.86 -5.65
CA HIS A 212 7.11 -9.95 -6.07
C HIS A 212 7.79 -10.52 -4.83
N GLU A 213 7.44 -11.73 -4.46
CA GLU A 213 7.88 -12.39 -3.23
C GLU A 213 9.16 -13.21 -3.44
N ASP A 214 9.48 -13.51 -4.70
CA ASP A 214 10.61 -14.33 -5.14
C ASP A 214 11.95 -13.59 -5.08
N ALA A 215 13.00 -14.28 -4.73
CA ALA A 215 14.44 -13.97 -4.87
C ALA A 215 14.86 -12.47 -4.88
N GLY A 216 14.10 -11.58 -4.24
CA GLY A 216 14.41 -10.14 -4.17
C GLY A 216 14.04 -9.33 -5.40
N THR A 217 13.22 -9.85 -6.32
CA THR A 217 12.73 -9.13 -7.50
C THR A 217 11.97 -7.86 -7.13
N GLY A 218 11.08 -7.93 -6.14
CA GLY A 218 10.33 -6.75 -5.66
C GLY A 218 11.22 -5.59 -5.25
N PRO A 219 12.18 -5.75 -4.35
CA PRO A 219 13.13 -4.71 -3.98
C PRO A 219 13.97 -4.19 -5.16
N LYS A 220 14.38 -5.05 -6.10
CA LYS A 220 15.13 -4.64 -7.29
C LYS A 220 14.30 -3.72 -8.18
N LEU A 221 13.04 -4.06 -8.46
CA LEU A 221 12.13 -3.26 -9.26
C LEU A 221 11.78 -1.92 -8.56
N ALA A 222 11.56 -1.96 -7.24
CA ALA A 222 11.31 -0.75 -6.46
C ALA A 222 12.50 0.23 -6.52
N LYS A 223 13.75 -0.27 -6.38
CA LYS A 223 14.96 0.54 -6.55
C LYS A 223 15.09 1.10 -7.96
N ARG A 224 14.76 0.30 -8.99
CA ARG A 224 14.80 0.73 -10.38
C ARG A 224 13.80 1.87 -10.64
N LEU A 225 12.58 1.77 -10.09
CA LEU A 225 11.58 2.84 -10.20
C LEU A 225 12.02 4.12 -9.47
N LEU A 226 12.56 4.01 -8.24
CA LEU A 226 13.11 5.17 -7.52
C LEU A 226 14.17 5.89 -8.34
N ALA A 227 15.08 5.15 -8.97
CA ALA A 227 16.11 5.73 -9.87
C ALA A 227 15.48 6.46 -11.06
N SER A 228 14.41 5.92 -11.67
CA SER A 228 13.70 6.58 -12.79
C SER A 228 12.97 7.85 -12.35
N LEU A 229 12.52 7.92 -11.08
CA LEU A 229 11.85 9.08 -10.49
C LEU A 229 12.83 10.11 -9.92
N GLY A 230 14.15 9.90 -10.05
CA GLY A 230 15.16 10.78 -9.46
C GLY A 230 15.15 10.84 -7.93
N GLU A 231 14.55 9.84 -7.28
CA GLU A 231 14.46 9.75 -5.82
C GLU A 231 15.69 9.05 -5.24
N GLU A 232 16.28 9.66 -4.23
CA GLU A 232 17.41 9.08 -3.49
C GLU A 232 16.94 8.14 -2.38
N LYS A 233 17.85 7.25 -1.95
CA LYS A 233 17.66 6.43 -0.75
C LYS A 233 17.34 7.31 0.46
N PRO A 234 16.58 6.77 1.45
CA PRO A 234 16.43 7.44 2.73
C PRO A 234 17.81 7.76 3.33
N ALA A 235 18.04 9.02 3.71
CA ALA A 235 19.29 9.45 4.35
C ALA A 235 19.42 8.96 5.82
N PHE A 236 18.79 7.83 6.16
CA PHE A 236 18.72 7.31 7.52
C PHE A 236 19.55 6.02 7.63
N SER A 237 20.51 6.00 8.53
CA SER A 237 21.30 4.81 8.88
C SER A 237 20.92 4.39 10.29
N LEU A 238 20.03 3.41 10.42
CA LEU A 238 19.93 2.65 11.66
C LEU A 238 21.22 1.84 11.80
N SER A 239 21.99 2.05 12.87
CA SER A 239 23.10 1.18 13.20
C SER A 239 22.55 -0.25 13.40
N LEU A 240 22.93 -1.16 12.53
CA LEU A 240 22.59 -2.59 12.61
C LEU A 240 23.44 -3.34 13.65
N SER A 241 23.89 -2.61 14.73
CA SER A 241 24.64 -3.19 15.84
C SER A 241 23.84 -4.25 16.61
#